data_113c5da602f9604160cc5c5d1c961a14
#
_entry.id   113c5da602f9604160cc5c5d1c961a14
#
_cell.length_a   1.000
_cell.length_b   1.000
_cell.length_c   1.000
_cell.angle_alpha   90.00
_cell.angle_beta   90.00
_cell.angle_gamma   90.00
#
_symmetry.space_group_name_H-M   'P 1'
#
loop_
_entity.id
_entity.type
_entity.pdbx_description
1 polymer ?
#
loop_
_entity_poly.entity_id
_entity_poly.type
_entity_poly.pdbx_seq_one_letter_code
_entity_poly.pdbx_strand_id
1 'polypeptide(L)'
;KAEIKGYIDTYKNNHKAFTSFLSKKVASQWNNPEFQCFWITNVRSSDIEKSPVISDILSLKGSSTFIAFLNIMQSIILFGSMLYAVNTLIEGTFAGAAVLPLTFIGGFIFHLFWEGKCQYTLPYFMLLLPLSIIGFYSMAKKLSSVTKKHLYKCGVFAVILLFIAIIFNRFIILNQDNKSYRQYREYTIEQQKL
;
A
#
# COMPACT_ATOMS: atom_id res chain seq x y z
N LYS A 1 18.81 20.10 19.51
CA LYS A 1 20.03 19.48 18.92
C LYS A 1 20.47 18.23 19.68
N ALA A 2 20.44 18.20 21.04
CA ALA A 2 20.81 17.04 21.85
C ALA A 2 19.90 15.82 21.59
N GLU A 3 18.59 16.00 21.51
CA GLU A 3 17.63 14.92 21.21
C GLU A 3 17.88 14.29 19.84
N ILE A 4 18.09 15.09 18.79
CA ILE A 4 18.36 14.58 17.43
C ILE A 4 19.64 13.74 17.44
N LYS A 5 20.68 14.19 18.13
CA LYS A 5 21.92 13.44 18.27
C LYS A 5 21.70 12.12 19.00
N GLY A 6 20.91 12.11 20.08
CA GLY A 6 20.56 10.88 20.79
C GLY A 6 19.83 9.85 19.91
N TYR A 7 18.88 10.29 19.07
CA TYR A 7 18.22 9.41 18.10
C TYR A 7 19.19 8.85 17.06
N ILE A 8 20.05 9.70 16.48
CA ILE A 8 21.05 9.27 15.51
C ILE A 8 22.00 8.23 16.12
N ASP A 9 22.51 8.48 17.32
CA ASP A 9 23.44 7.58 17.99
C ASP A 9 22.77 6.25 18.35
N THR A 10 21.50 6.24 18.75
CA THR A 10 20.73 5.03 19.01
C THR A 10 20.60 4.15 17.76
N TYR A 11 20.26 4.74 16.63
CA TYR A 11 20.06 3.98 15.39
C TYR A 11 21.38 3.60 14.71
N LYS A 12 22.41 4.42 14.81
CA LYS A 12 23.74 4.13 14.27
C LYS A 12 24.38 2.90 14.94
N ASN A 13 24.15 2.71 16.21
CA ASN A 13 24.72 1.60 16.99
C ASN A 13 23.80 0.37 17.09
N ASN A 14 22.53 0.49 16.65
CA ASN A 14 21.57 -0.61 16.70
C ASN A 14 20.84 -0.79 15.38
N HIS A 15 21.47 -1.53 14.46
CA HIS A 15 20.89 -1.81 13.13
C HIS A 15 19.52 -2.50 13.18
N LYS A 16 19.27 -3.34 14.19
CA LYS A 16 17.98 -4.00 14.37
C LYS A 16 16.89 -3.01 14.72
N ALA A 17 17.17 -2.04 15.60
CA ALA A 17 16.23 -0.98 15.94
C ALA A 17 15.95 -0.08 14.72
N PHE A 18 16.97 0.27 13.95
CA PHE A 18 16.82 1.07 12.74
C PHE A 18 15.98 0.36 11.67
N THR A 19 16.27 -0.90 11.39
CA THR A 19 15.51 -1.71 10.41
C THR A 19 14.05 -1.86 10.85
N SER A 20 13.81 -2.11 12.14
CA SER A 20 12.46 -2.17 12.70
C SER A 20 11.71 -0.85 12.56
N PHE A 21 12.39 0.27 12.83
CA PHE A 21 11.80 1.61 12.64
C PHE A 21 11.43 1.87 11.18
N LEU A 22 12.34 1.62 10.24
CA LEU A 22 12.08 1.81 8.81
C LEU A 22 10.94 0.91 8.32
N SER A 23 10.96 -0.37 8.72
CA SER A 23 9.90 -1.31 8.37
C SER A 23 8.52 -0.85 8.86
N LYS A 24 8.43 -0.41 10.11
CA LYS A 24 7.19 0.13 10.67
C LYS A 24 6.76 1.42 9.95
N LYS A 25 7.70 2.30 9.63
CA LYS A 25 7.43 3.54 8.91
C LYS A 25 6.90 3.26 7.51
N VAL A 26 7.56 2.40 6.74
CA VAL A 26 7.11 2.00 5.39
C VAL A 26 5.72 1.37 5.47
N ALA A 27 5.53 0.45 6.40
CA ALA A 27 4.26 -0.23 6.56
C ALA A 27 3.12 0.72 6.90
N SER A 28 3.30 1.63 7.88
CA SER A 28 2.27 2.59 8.28
C SER A 28 1.91 3.59 7.18
N GLN A 29 2.83 3.87 6.28
CA GLN A 29 2.68 4.87 5.26
C GLN A 29 2.17 4.29 3.93
N TRP A 30 2.74 3.17 3.48
CA TRP A 30 2.48 2.60 2.16
C TRP A 30 1.48 1.44 2.16
N ASN A 31 1.22 0.83 3.32
CA ASN A 31 0.26 -0.25 3.47
C ASN A 31 -1.04 0.18 4.19
N ASN A 32 -1.34 1.46 4.18
CA ASN A 32 -2.61 1.95 4.68
C ASN A 32 -3.54 2.26 3.49
N PRO A 33 -4.39 1.32 3.09
CA PRO A 33 -5.20 1.44 1.87
C PRO A 33 -6.33 2.44 2.00
N GLU A 34 -6.66 2.87 3.21
CA GLU A 34 -7.67 3.88 3.48
C GLU A 34 -7.13 5.32 3.42
N PHE A 35 -5.80 5.49 3.37
CA PHE A 35 -5.14 6.80 3.33
C PHE A 35 -5.64 7.77 4.41
N GLN A 36 -6.00 7.25 5.59
CA GLN A 36 -6.63 7.99 6.71
C GLN A 36 -8.05 8.55 6.42
N CYS A 37 -8.70 8.16 5.34
CA CYS A 37 -10.00 8.74 4.98
C CYS A 37 -11.07 8.47 6.04
N PHE A 38 -11.11 7.29 6.66
CA PHE A 38 -12.08 6.98 7.70
C PHE A 38 -11.89 7.85 8.95
N TRP A 39 -10.65 8.04 9.37
CA TRP A 39 -10.37 8.91 10.52
C TRP A 39 -10.77 10.36 10.24
N ILE A 40 -10.38 10.89 9.07
CA ILE A 40 -10.72 12.26 8.68
C ILE A 40 -12.22 12.43 8.57
N THR A 41 -12.92 11.47 7.98
CA THR A 41 -14.37 11.51 7.82
C THR A 41 -15.08 11.48 9.17
N ASN A 42 -14.68 10.61 10.09
CA ASN A 42 -15.30 10.54 11.41
C ASN A 42 -15.07 11.79 12.23
N VAL A 43 -13.84 12.33 12.26
CA VAL A 43 -13.51 13.50 13.06
C VAL A 43 -14.16 14.78 12.52
N ARG A 44 -14.20 14.94 11.19
CA ARG A 44 -14.72 16.18 10.57
C ARG A 44 -16.20 16.18 10.29
N SER A 45 -16.84 15.02 10.30
CA SER A 45 -18.28 14.88 10.02
C SER A 45 -19.07 14.33 11.21
N SER A 46 -18.57 14.52 12.43
CA SER A 46 -19.28 14.11 13.65
C SER A 46 -20.69 14.71 13.73
N ASP A 47 -20.83 15.97 13.30
CA ASP A 47 -22.08 16.74 13.41
C ASP A 47 -22.99 16.61 12.17
N ILE A 48 -22.58 15.81 11.18
CA ILE A 48 -23.35 15.59 9.96
C ILE A 48 -24.10 14.27 10.04
N GLU A 49 -25.40 14.29 9.83
CA GLU A 49 -26.20 13.07 9.70
C GLU A 49 -25.70 12.23 8.51
N LYS A 50 -25.24 11.04 8.80
CA LYS A 50 -24.66 10.12 7.81
C LYS A 50 -25.75 9.20 7.27
N SER A 51 -25.70 8.94 5.97
CA SER A 51 -26.59 7.92 5.39
C SER A 51 -26.31 6.55 6.04
N PRO A 52 -27.30 5.64 6.11
CA PRO A 52 -27.14 4.32 6.71
C PRO A 52 -25.95 3.55 6.12
N VAL A 53 -25.73 3.65 4.80
CA VAL A 53 -24.62 2.98 4.11
C VAL A 53 -23.26 3.51 4.57
N ILE A 54 -23.13 4.83 4.71
CA ILE A 54 -21.88 5.44 5.20
C ILE A 54 -21.65 5.06 6.67
N SER A 55 -22.71 5.08 7.48
CA SER A 55 -22.64 4.67 8.88
C SER A 55 -22.18 3.22 9.02
N ASP A 56 -22.68 2.32 8.19
CA ASP A 56 -22.27 0.91 8.17
C ASP A 56 -20.82 0.73 7.76
N ILE A 57 -20.35 1.44 6.73
CA ILE A 57 -18.95 1.40 6.29
C ILE A 57 -18.02 1.93 7.39
N LEU A 58 -18.43 2.98 8.09
CA LEU A 58 -17.64 3.57 9.17
C LEU A 58 -17.74 2.78 10.48
N SER A 59 -18.66 1.83 10.60
CA SER A 59 -18.75 0.92 11.75
C SER A 59 -17.50 0.04 11.85
N LEU A 60 -17.24 -0.51 13.04
CA LEU A 60 -16.07 -1.38 13.25
C LEU A 60 -16.06 -2.61 12.33
N LYS A 61 -17.23 -3.20 12.08
CA LYS A 61 -17.38 -4.38 11.23
C LYS A 61 -17.29 -4.00 9.75
N GLY A 62 -18.00 -2.95 9.34
CA GLY A 62 -18.01 -2.47 7.97
C GLY A 62 -16.63 -1.96 7.53
N SER A 63 -15.97 -1.17 8.38
CA SER A 63 -14.62 -0.66 8.09
C SER A 63 -13.59 -1.77 7.93
N SER A 64 -13.64 -2.82 8.75
CA SER A 64 -12.73 -3.97 8.64
C SER A 64 -12.88 -4.70 7.30
N THR A 65 -14.10 -4.92 6.85
CA THR A 65 -14.39 -5.56 5.56
C THR A 65 -13.96 -4.68 4.39
N PHE A 66 -14.25 -3.38 4.48
CA PHE A 66 -13.88 -2.42 3.44
C PHE A 66 -12.36 -2.23 3.33
N ILE A 67 -11.66 -2.18 4.46
CA ILE A 67 -10.18 -2.13 4.49
C ILE A 67 -9.59 -3.40 3.87
N ALA A 68 -10.14 -4.57 4.14
CA ALA A 68 -9.70 -5.81 3.50
C ALA A 68 -9.85 -5.75 1.98
N PHE A 69 -10.97 -5.23 1.48
CA PHE A 69 -11.19 -5.00 0.06
C PHE A 69 -10.18 -4.01 -0.53
N LEU A 70 -9.96 -2.87 0.12
CA LEU A 70 -8.98 -1.88 -0.32
C LEU A 70 -7.54 -2.42 -0.32
N ASN A 71 -7.17 -3.28 0.62
CA ASN A 71 -5.88 -3.97 0.65
C ASN A 71 -5.69 -4.87 -0.58
N ILE A 72 -6.74 -5.58 -0.99
CA ILE A 72 -6.71 -6.39 -2.21
C ILE A 72 -6.51 -5.49 -3.43
N MET A 73 -7.26 -4.39 -3.54
CA MET A 73 -7.12 -3.42 -4.63
C MET A 73 -5.70 -2.82 -4.70
N GLN A 74 -5.15 -2.41 -3.56
CA GLN A 74 -3.79 -1.89 -3.47
C GLN A 74 -2.75 -2.93 -3.93
N SER A 75 -2.92 -4.18 -3.53
CA SER A 75 -2.05 -5.30 -3.94
C SER A 75 -2.13 -5.55 -5.45
N ILE A 76 -3.32 -5.46 -6.04
CA ILE A 76 -3.53 -5.61 -7.48
C ILE A 76 -2.81 -4.48 -8.25
N ILE A 77 -2.93 -3.23 -7.78
CA ILE A 77 -2.27 -2.07 -8.40
C ILE A 77 -0.74 -2.25 -8.37
N LEU A 78 -0.18 -2.61 -7.23
CA LEU A 78 1.25 -2.85 -7.09
C LEU A 78 1.72 -3.99 -7.98
N PHE A 79 1.00 -5.11 -7.98
CA PHE A 79 1.34 -6.27 -8.80
C PHE A 79 1.31 -5.96 -10.30
N GLY A 80 0.26 -5.31 -10.78
CA GLY A 80 0.16 -4.89 -12.18
C GLY A 80 1.28 -3.93 -12.59
N SER A 81 1.65 -3.00 -11.71
CA SER A 81 2.77 -2.07 -11.94
C SER A 81 4.11 -2.78 -11.97
N MET A 82 4.31 -3.83 -11.17
CA MET A 82 5.49 -4.69 -11.24
C MET A 82 5.55 -5.46 -12.56
N LEU A 83 4.42 -5.99 -13.03
CA LEU A 83 4.34 -6.64 -14.36
C LEU A 83 4.73 -5.67 -15.47
N TYR A 84 4.26 -4.42 -15.42
CA TYR A 84 4.66 -3.37 -16.35
C TYR A 84 6.18 -3.15 -16.33
N ALA A 85 6.76 -2.95 -15.15
CA ALA A 85 8.19 -2.70 -15.00
C ALA A 85 9.03 -3.86 -15.55
N VAL A 86 8.68 -5.10 -15.19
CA VAL A 86 9.37 -6.31 -15.68
C VAL A 86 9.23 -6.43 -17.22
N ASN A 87 8.04 -6.17 -17.73
CA ASN A 87 7.80 -6.27 -19.17
C ASN A 87 8.62 -5.25 -19.97
N THR A 88 8.64 -3.99 -19.54
CA THR A 88 9.40 -2.92 -20.21
C THR A 88 10.91 -3.14 -20.11
N LEU A 89 11.41 -3.73 -19.03
CA LEU A 89 12.82 -4.12 -18.89
C LEU A 89 13.18 -5.24 -19.88
N ILE A 90 12.34 -6.27 -20.00
CA ILE A 90 12.56 -7.39 -20.93
C ILE A 90 12.54 -6.90 -22.39
N GLU A 91 11.65 -5.97 -22.72
CA GLU A 91 11.51 -5.43 -24.09
C GLU A 91 12.54 -4.34 -24.42
N GLY A 92 13.36 -3.90 -23.46
CA GLY A 92 14.33 -2.84 -23.65
C GLY A 92 13.70 -1.45 -23.85
N THR A 93 12.41 -1.29 -23.55
CA THR A 93 11.64 -0.05 -23.75
C THR A 93 11.56 0.80 -22.50
N PHE A 94 12.25 0.42 -21.44
CA PHE A 94 12.15 1.06 -20.11
C PHE A 94 12.52 2.54 -20.14
N ALA A 95 13.50 2.96 -20.94
CA ALA A 95 13.97 4.34 -20.97
C ALA A 95 12.85 5.35 -21.28
N GLY A 96 11.99 5.05 -22.27
CA GLY A 96 10.86 5.92 -22.63
C GLY A 96 9.67 5.84 -21.65
N ALA A 97 9.58 4.74 -20.91
CA ALA A 97 8.45 4.45 -20.01
C ALA A 97 8.79 4.70 -18.52
N ALA A 98 10.01 5.18 -18.23
CA ALA A 98 10.55 5.23 -16.88
C ALA A 98 10.01 6.39 -16.01
N VAL A 99 9.41 7.41 -16.61
CA VAL A 99 9.02 8.65 -15.88
C VAL A 99 8.13 8.36 -14.69
N LEU A 100 7.04 7.61 -14.87
CA LEU A 100 6.10 7.30 -13.79
C LEU A 100 6.71 6.37 -12.73
N PRO A 101 7.39 5.26 -13.08
CA PRO A 101 8.12 4.45 -12.10
C PRO A 101 9.16 5.23 -11.32
N LEU A 102 9.93 6.12 -11.98
CA LEU A 102 10.93 6.96 -11.30
C LEU A 102 10.28 7.98 -10.37
N THR A 103 9.15 8.57 -10.76
CA THR A 103 8.38 9.45 -9.89
C THR A 103 7.90 8.71 -8.64
N PHE A 104 7.41 7.47 -8.79
CA PHE A 104 7.02 6.64 -7.65
C PHE A 104 8.22 6.33 -6.75
N ILE A 105 9.35 5.90 -7.33
CA ILE A 105 10.57 5.58 -6.56
C ILE A 105 11.10 6.83 -5.85
N GLY A 106 11.13 7.97 -6.52
CA GLY A 106 11.54 9.25 -5.94
C GLY A 106 10.66 9.65 -4.75
N GLY A 107 9.34 9.54 -4.91
CA GLY A 107 8.39 9.77 -3.84
C GLY A 107 8.55 8.79 -2.67
N PHE A 108 8.77 7.51 -2.96
CA PHE A 108 9.03 6.49 -1.95
C PHE A 108 10.29 6.83 -1.12
N ILE A 109 11.40 7.15 -1.79
CA ILE A 109 12.67 7.53 -1.13
C ILE A 109 12.49 8.82 -0.32
N PHE A 110 11.82 9.83 -0.89
CA PHE A 110 11.54 11.08 -0.18
C PHE A 110 10.79 10.81 1.14
N HIS A 111 9.75 10.01 1.09
CA HIS A 111 8.93 9.71 2.25
C HIS A 111 9.61 8.77 3.27
N LEU A 112 10.67 8.05 2.92
CA LEU A 112 11.49 7.33 3.90
C LEU A 112 12.14 8.28 4.91
N PHE A 113 12.52 9.49 4.47
CA PHE A 113 13.24 10.47 5.28
C PHE A 113 12.36 11.60 5.79
N TRP A 114 11.21 11.82 5.16
CA TRP A 114 10.29 12.91 5.49
C TRP A 114 9.06 12.41 6.28
N GLU A 115 8.01 13.23 6.32
CA GLU A 115 6.79 12.97 7.08
C GLU A 115 6.12 11.65 6.69
N GLY A 116 5.65 10.89 7.69
CA GLY A 116 5.13 9.53 7.55
C GLY A 116 3.61 9.42 7.48
N LYS A 117 2.88 10.39 6.91
CA LYS A 117 1.42 10.29 6.75
C LYS A 117 1.03 9.54 5.48
N CYS A 118 0.20 8.51 5.62
CA CYS A 118 -0.24 7.69 4.50
C CYS A 118 -1.08 8.45 3.46
N GLN A 119 -1.77 9.51 3.83
CA GLN A 119 -2.52 10.36 2.88
C GLN A 119 -1.65 10.92 1.75
N TYR A 120 -0.35 11.13 1.99
CA TYR A 120 0.57 11.63 0.98
C TYR A 120 0.99 10.58 -0.05
N THR A 121 0.69 9.31 0.20
CA THR A 121 1.01 8.23 -0.75
C THR A 121 -0.09 8.00 -1.78
N LEU A 122 -1.30 8.53 -1.56
CA LEU A 122 -2.42 8.40 -2.49
C LEU A 122 -2.08 8.85 -3.93
N PRO A 123 -1.45 10.03 -4.18
CA PRO A 123 -1.08 10.44 -5.53
C PRO A 123 -0.18 9.42 -6.24
N TYR A 124 0.71 8.76 -5.53
CA TYR A 124 1.59 7.75 -6.11
C TYR A 124 0.84 6.48 -6.51
N PHE A 125 -0.16 6.06 -5.74
CA PHE A 125 -1.04 4.95 -6.15
C PHE A 125 -1.87 5.31 -7.38
N MET A 126 -2.30 6.57 -7.51
CA MET A 126 -2.96 7.06 -8.72
C MET A 126 -2.05 7.02 -9.94
N LEU A 127 -0.75 7.32 -9.79
CA LEU A 127 0.26 7.17 -10.85
C LEU A 127 0.50 5.71 -11.24
N LEU A 128 0.38 4.78 -10.29
CA LEU A 128 0.56 3.35 -10.55
C LEU A 128 -0.63 2.70 -11.27
N LEU A 129 -1.84 3.28 -11.19
CA LEU A 129 -3.05 2.73 -11.82
C LEU A 129 -2.88 2.48 -13.34
N PRO A 130 -2.50 3.47 -14.18
CA PRO A 130 -2.30 3.24 -15.59
C PRO A 130 -1.20 2.23 -15.87
N LEU A 131 -0.11 2.21 -15.08
CA LEU A 131 0.96 1.23 -15.21
C LEU A 131 0.45 -0.18 -14.92
N SER A 132 -0.37 -0.32 -13.89
CA SER A 132 -1.00 -1.60 -13.53
C SER A 132 -1.88 -2.13 -14.66
N ILE A 133 -2.72 -1.30 -15.26
CA ILE A 133 -3.58 -1.67 -16.39
C ILE A 133 -2.74 -2.12 -17.59
N ILE A 134 -1.71 -1.36 -17.95
CA ILE A 134 -0.81 -1.70 -19.06
C ILE A 134 -0.06 -3.01 -18.75
N GLY A 135 0.39 -3.21 -17.52
CA GLY A 135 1.07 -4.43 -17.09
C GLY A 135 0.20 -5.67 -17.26
N PHE A 136 -1.05 -5.64 -16.80
CA PHE A 136 -2.01 -6.73 -16.98
C PHE A 136 -2.36 -6.95 -18.46
N TYR A 137 -2.58 -5.88 -19.22
CA TYR A 137 -2.86 -5.97 -20.64
C TYR A 137 -1.70 -6.65 -21.40
N SER A 138 -0.46 -6.22 -21.15
CA SER A 138 0.72 -6.79 -21.78
C SER A 138 0.90 -8.27 -21.41
N MET A 139 0.65 -8.61 -20.16
CA MET A 139 0.66 -10.00 -19.69
C MET A 139 -0.41 -10.84 -20.41
N ALA A 140 -1.64 -10.36 -20.47
CA ALA A 140 -2.74 -11.05 -21.15
C ALA A 140 -2.45 -11.28 -22.65
N LYS A 141 -1.88 -10.26 -23.32
CA LYS A 141 -1.47 -10.36 -24.73
C LYS A 141 -0.39 -11.41 -24.93
N LYS A 142 0.63 -11.45 -24.07
CA LYS A 142 1.68 -12.49 -24.12
C LYS A 142 1.12 -13.88 -23.85
N LEU A 143 0.20 -14.02 -22.89
CA LEU A 143 -0.46 -15.28 -22.57
C LEU A 143 -1.31 -15.80 -23.73
N SER A 144 -1.98 -14.93 -24.49
CA SER A 144 -2.80 -15.32 -25.64
C SER A 144 -1.98 -15.84 -26.82
N SER A 145 -0.70 -15.47 -26.93
CA SER A 145 0.22 -15.90 -27.98
C SER A 145 1.00 -17.20 -27.65
N VAL A 146 0.84 -17.70 -26.42
CA VAL A 146 1.62 -18.84 -25.90
C VAL A 146 0.86 -20.15 -26.03
N THR A 147 1.57 -21.23 -26.42
CA THR A 147 1.03 -22.59 -26.50
C THR A 147 0.49 -23.04 -25.16
N LYS A 148 -0.61 -23.80 -25.12
CA LYS A 148 -1.30 -24.27 -23.89
C LYS A 148 -0.36 -24.80 -22.79
N LYS A 149 0.74 -25.46 -23.16
CA LYS A 149 1.73 -26.00 -22.22
C LYS A 149 2.53 -24.92 -21.48
N HIS A 150 2.81 -23.79 -22.12
CA HIS A 150 3.49 -22.66 -21.48
C HIS A 150 2.51 -21.75 -20.72
N LEU A 151 1.27 -21.70 -21.19
CA LEU A 151 0.18 -20.96 -20.53
C LEU A 151 0.00 -21.42 -19.07
N TYR A 152 0.01 -22.74 -18.83
CA TYR A 152 -0.09 -23.29 -17.49
C TYR A 152 1.07 -22.82 -16.57
N LYS A 153 2.32 -22.86 -17.09
CA LYS A 153 3.49 -22.41 -16.32
C LYS A 153 3.43 -20.92 -15.98
N CYS A 154 3.03 -20.09 -16.94
CA CYS A 154 2.87 -18.64 -16.71
C CYS A 154 1.72 -18.33 -15.74
N GLY A 155 0.61 -19.07 -15.84
CA GLY A 155 -0.50 -18.94 -14.90
C GLY A 155 -0.12 -19.31 -13.48
N VAL A 156 0.57 -20.43 -13.29
CA VAL A 156 1.09 -20.86 -11.98
C VAL A 156 2.07 -19.82 -11.42
N PHE A 157 2.98 -19.30 -12.25
CA PHE A 157 3.92 -18.26 -11.82
C PHE A 157 3.21 -16.97 -11.40
N ALA A 158 2.21 -16.52 -12.17
CA ALA A 158 1.41 -15.34 -11.81
C ALA A 158 0.65 -15.53 -10.48
N VAL A 159 0.05 -16.71 -10.26
CA VAL A 159 -0.62 -17.06 -9.01
C VAL A 159 0.36 -17.07 -7.83
N ILE A 160 1.56 -17.63 -8.03
CA ILE A 160 2.60 -17.61 -6.97
C ILE A 160 3.01 -16.16 -6.64
N LEU A 161 3.24 -15.32 -7.64
CA LEU A 161 3.59 -13.91 -7.42
C LEU A 161 2.47 -13.15 -6.70
N LEU A 162 1.21 -13.38 -7.10
CA LEU A 162 0.05 -12.79 -6.42
C LEU A 162 -0.02 -13.25 -4.95
N PHE A 163 0.20 -14.54 -4.70
CA PHE A 163 0.21 -15.11 -3.37
C PHE A 163 1.34 -14.55 -2.51
N ILE A 164 2.55 -14.38 -3.08
CA ILE A 164 3.69 -13.72 -2.42
C ILE A 164 3.33 -12.26 -2.10
N ALA A 165 2.73 -11.53 -3.03
CA ALA A 165 2.31 -10.14 -2.79
C ALA A 165 1.27 -10.03 -1.67
N ILE A 166 0.31 -10.95 -1.61
CA ILE A 166 -0.70 -11.00 -0.55
C ILE A 166 -0.06 -11.35 0.80
N ILE A 167 0.82 -12.36 0.85
CA ILE A 167 1.52 -12.74 2.07
C ILE A 167 2.42 -11.60 2.55
N PHE A 168 3.17 -10.97 1.65
CA PHE A 168 4.05 -9.86 1.99
C PHE A 168 3.25 -8.69 2.55
N ASN A 169 2.14 -8.34 1.91
CA ASN A 169 1.23 -7.31 2.39
C ASN A 169 0.66 -7.67 3.78
N ARG A 170 0.23 -8.92 3.97
CA ARG A 170 -0.29 -9.39 5.26
C ARG A 170 0.79 -9.48 6.34
N PHE A 171 1.99 -9.94 6.01
CA PHE A 171 3.11 -10.01 6.94
C PHE A 171 3.50 -8.62 7.44
N ILE A 172 3.52 -7.62 6.56
CA ILE A 172 3.77 -6.23 6.93
C ILE A 172 2.62 -5.69 7.79
N ILE A 173 1.36 -6.01 7.47
CA ILE A 173 0.18 -5.60 8.26
C ILE A 173 0.19 -6.24 9.65
N LEU A 174 0.53 -7.51 9.77
CA LEU A 174 0.57 -8.24 11.06
C LEU A 174 1.71 -7.77 11.96
N ASN A 175 2.84 -7.35 11.38
CA ASN A 175 3.96 -6.75 12.12
C ASN A 175 3.76 -5.26 12.44
N GLN A 176 2.73 -4.65 11.91
CA GLN A 176 2.28 -3.35 12.39
C GLN A 176 1.60 -3.56 13.75
N ASP A 177 2.32 -3.27 14.80
CA ASP A 177 1.72 -2.87 16.07
C ASP A 177 1.06 -1.50 15.81
N ASN A 178 -0.15 -1.56 15.28
CA ASN A 178 -0.82 -0.42 14.66
C ASN A 178 -1.42 0.47 15.75
N LYS A 179 -0.52 1.21 16.43
CA LYS A 179 -0.89 2.19 17.45
C LYS A 179 -1.91 3.19 16.92
N SER A 180 -1.73 3.62 15.66
CA SER A 180 -2.66 4.50 14.95
C SER A 180 -4.01 3.82 14.69
N TYR A 181 -4.00 2.54 14.34
CA TYR A 181 -5.22 1.78 14.09
C TYR A 181 -5.98 1.44 15.38
N ARG A 182 -5.26 1.15 16.47
CA ARG A 182 -5.85 1.01 17.80
C ARG A 182 -6.46 2.32 18.30
N GLN A 183 -5.73 3.42 18.21
CA GLN A 183 -6.23 4.73 18.60
C GLN A 183 -7.47 5.14 17.80
N TYR A 184 -7.46 4.89 16.49
CA TYR A 184 -8.63 5.11 15.64
C TYR A 184 -9.80 4.22 16.06
N ARG A 185 -9.56 2.95 16.33
CA ARG A 185 -10.57 1.99 16.77
C ARG A 185 -11.14 2.34 18.14
N GLU A 186 -10.31 2.71 19.09
CA GLU A 186 -10.71 3.17 20.43
C GLU A 186 -11.54 4.45 20.33
N TYR A 187 -11.09 5.42 19.54
CA TYR A 187 -11.83 6.65 19.28
C TYR A 187 -13.20 6.38 18.64
N THR A 188 -13.28 5.51 17.66
CA THR A 188 -14.55 5.15 17.00
C THR A 188 -15.50 4.44 17.96
N ILE A 189 -14.99 3.59 18.85
CA ILE A 189 -15.79 2.93 19.90
C ILE A 189 -16.30 3.94 20.93
N GLU A 190 -15.51 4.91 21.33
CA GLU A 190 -15.93 5.95 22.27
C GLU A 190 -17.01 6.84 21.65
N GLN A 191 -16.89 7.22 20.39
CA GLN A 191 -17.91 8.01 19.67
C GLN A 191 -19.22 7.26 19.43
N GLN A 192 -19.20 5.93 19.39
CA GLN A 192 -20.43 5.13 19.26
C GLN A 192 -21.14 4.89 20.60
N LYS A 193 -20.52 5.25 21.72
CA LYS A 193 -21.13 5.12 23.07
C LYS A 193 -21.80 6.41 23.55
N LEU A 194 -21.60 7.52 22.85
CA LEU A 194 -22.22 8.82 23.07
C LEU A 194 -23.46 8.97 22.21
#